data_2ebce50bfff45cb52eb5a91b3c9d5fdd
#
_entry.id   2ebce50bfff45cb52eb5a91b3c9d5fdd
#
_cell.length_a   1.000
_cell.length_b   1.000
_cell.length_c   1.000
_cell.angle_alpha   90.00
_cell.angle_beta   90.00
_cell.angle_gamma   90.00
#
_symmetry.space_group_name_H-M   'P 1'
#
loop_
_entity.id
_entity.type
_entity.pdbx_description
1 polymer ?
#
loop_
_entity_poly.entity_id
_entity_poly.type
_entity_poly.pdbx_seq_one_letter_code
_entity_poly.pdbx_strand_id
1 'polypeptide(L)'
;MAITITVNGVKQPVEVTPGTPLLWVLRDHLGLTGTKFGCGVAQCGACTVHVNGLPRRACVTPIDAVANGEITTIEGVSGPEADAIRNAWQAIDVPQCGYCQSGQMMSAIALLQAQPAPSDDDIDLAMNGNLCRCATYMRIRRAIKTAAKEIKS
;
A
#
# COMPACT_ATOMS: atom_id res chain seq x y z
N MET A 1 8.63 -2.32 26.36
CA MET A 1 9.42 -3.46 25.81
C MET A 1 9.66 -3.18 24.34
N ALA A 2 10.90 -3.39 23.88
CA ALA A 2 11.21 -3.22 22.46
C ALA A 2 10.62 -4.39 21.65
N ILE A 3 9.83 -4.07 20.64
CA ILE A 3 9.31 -5.03 19.65
C ILE A 3 10.19 -4.91 18.42
N THR A 4 10.73 -6.03 17.94
CA THR A 4 11.55 -6.02 16.73
C THR A 4 10.68 -6.32 15.52
N ILE A 5 10.75 -5.45 14.51
CA ILE A 5 10.04 -5.61 13.24
C ILE A 5 11.00 -5.49 12.07
N THR A 6 10.64 -6.05 10.93
CA THR A 6 11.37 -5.89 9.67
C THR A 6 10.54 -5.01 8.74
N VAL A 7 11.09 -3.86 8.37
CA VAL A 7 10.42 -2.90 7.48
C VAL A 7 11.33 -2.58 6.30
N ASN A 8 10.85 -2.82 5.09
CA ASN A 8 11.59 -2.61 3.84
C ASN A 8 12.98 -3.30 3.86
N GLY A 9 13.02 -4.55 4.37
CA GLY A 9 14.23 -5.36 4.48
C GLY A 9 15.15 -4.98 5.64
N VAL A 10 14.82 -3.96 6.44
CA VAL A 10 15.63 -3.52 7.59
C VAL A 10 14.98 -3.96 8.89
N LYS A 11 15.70 -4.77 9.66
CA LYS A 11 15.29 -5.21 10.99
C LYS A 11 15.65 -4.14 12.03
N GLN A 12 14.65 -3.70 12.79
CA GLN A 12 14.85 -2.63 13.76
C GLN A 12 13.95 -2.78 14.99
N PRO A 13 14.46 -2.45 16.18
CA PRO A 13 13.66 -2.41 17.39
C PRO A 13 12.83 -1.12 17.44
N VAL A 14 11.61 -1.23 17.92
CA VAL A 14 10.74 -0.09 18.23
C VAL A 14 10.23 -0.19 19.66
N GLU A 15 10.33 0.90 20.41
CA GLU A 15 9.86 0.97 21.79
C GLU A 15 8.42 1.52 21.83
N VAL A 16 7.47 0.61 21.77
CA VAL A 16 6.04 0.93 21.77
C VAL A 16 5.27 -0.08 22.61
N THR A 17 4.08 0.31 23.05
CA THR A 17 3.16 -0.58 23.75
C THR A 17 2.60 -1.62 22.77
N PRO A 18 2.50 -2.90 23.15
CA PRO A 18 1.74 -3.89 22.37
C PRO A 18 0.33 -3.39 22.07
N GLY A 19 -0.17 -3.68 20.87
CA GLY A 19 -1.44 -3.14 20.41
C GLY A 19 -1.36 -1.77 19.72
N THR A 20 -0.20 -1.09 19.75
CA THR A 20 -0.01 0.16 18.96
C THR A 20 -0.25 -0.13 17.49
N PRO A 21 -1.11 0.64 16.79
CA PRO A 21 -1.33 0.44 15.35
C PRO A 21 -0.04 0.63 14.55
N LEU A 22 0.22 -0.28 13.62
CA LEU A 22 1.39 -0.24 12.74
C LEU A 22 1.56 1.12 12.04
N LEU A 23 0.45 1.75 11.66
CA LEU A 23 0.45 3.07 11.03
C LEU A 23 1.27 4.10 11.80
N TRP A 24 1.07 4.20 13.11
CA TRP A 24 1.77 5.17 13.96
C TRP A 24 3.21 4.79 14.18
N VAL A 25 3.52 3.50 14.25
CA VAL A 25 4.91 3.03 14.30
C VAL A 25 5.66 3.45 13.05
N LEU A 26 5.09 3.25 11.87
CA LEU A 26 5.71 3.65 10.61
C LEU A 26 5.93 5.17 10.54
N ARG A 27 4.91 5.96 10.89
CA ARG A 27 4.94 7.42 10.73
C ARG A 27 5.74 8.14 11.81
N ASP A 28 5.47 7.78 13.08
CA ASP A 28 5.95 8.59 14.23
C ASP A 28 7.27 8.07 14.80
N HIS A 29 7.52 6.74 14.73
CA HIS A 29 8.75 6.15 15.22
C HIS A 29 9.80 5.95 14.12
N LEU A 30 9.39 5.58 12.91
CA LEU A 30 10.31 5.29 11.80
C LEU A 30 10.40 6.42 10.76
N GLY A 31 9.58 7.46 10.86
CA GLY A 31 9.56 8.59 9.92
C GLY A 31 9.10 8.24 8.51
N LEU A 32 8.48 7.06 8.30
CA LEU A 32 7.97 6.61 7.01
C LEU A 32 6.56 7.18 6.80
N THR A 33 6.50 8.40 6.31
CA THR A 33 5.26 9.19 6.22
C THR A 33 4.43 8.96 4.95
N GLY A 34 4.91 8.14 4.03
CA GLY A 34 4.20 7.78 2.79
C GLY A 34 2.90 7.02 3.03
N THR A 35 2.84 6.19 4.07
CA THR A 35 1.61 5.54 4.54
C THR A 35 0.76 6.57 5.29
N LYS A 36 -0.52 6.75 4.87
CA LYS A 36 -1.36 7.86 5.32
C LYS A 36 -2.48 7.41 6.26
N PHE A 37 -2.83 8.28 7.22
CA PHE A 37 -4.05 8.14 8.02
C PHE A 37 -5.24 8.76 7.30
N GLY A 38 -6.36 8.04 7.26
CA GLY A 38 -7.63 8.55 6.75
C GLY A 38 -8.77 8.25 7.72
N CYS A 39 -9.40 7.07 7.63
CA CYS A 39 -10.57 6.72 8.45
C CYS A 39 -10.23 6.13 9.84
N GLY A 40 -9.09 5.48 10.03
CA GLY A 40 -8.71 4.79 11.26
C GLY A 40 -9.46 3.48 11.53
N VAL A 41 -10.32 3.03 10.61
CA VAL A 41 -11.23 1.86 10.76
C VAL A 41 -11.18 0.91 9.56
N ALA A 42 -10.07 0.87 8.87
CA ALA A 42 -9.77 0.00 7.73
C ALA A 42 -10.66 0.16 6.48
N GLN A 43 -11.41 1.25 6.34
CA GLN A 43 -12.36 1.44 5.23
C GLN A 43 -11.78 2.19 4.02
N CYS A 44 -10.91 3.20 4.25
CA CYS A 44 -10.48 4.09 3.17
C CYS A 44 -9.28 3.61 2.37
N GLY A 45 -8.47 2.71 2.89
CA GLY A 45 -7.29 2.17 2.23
C GLY A 45 -6.05 3.06 2.15
N ALA A 46 -6.09 4.31 2.64
CA ALA A 46 -4.95 5.23 2.61
C ALA A 46 -3.71 4.70 3.36
N CYS A 47 -3.92 3.83 4.35
CA CYS A 47 -2.89 3.22 5.18
C CYS A 47 -2.42 1.84 4.70
N THR A 48 -2.68 1.47 3.46
CA THR A 48 -2.32 0.15 2.95
C THR A 48 -0.81 -0.02 2.88
N VAL A 49 -0.32 -1.10 3.48
CA VAL A 49 1.04 -1.62 3.39
C VAL A 49 0.98 -3.10 3.01
N HIS A 50 2.10 -3.71 2.65
CA HIS A 50 2.16 -5.17 2.53
C HIS A 50 2.76 -5.77 3.81
N VAL A 51 2.17 -6.85 4.28
CA VAL A 51 2.71 -7.71 5.35
C VAL A 51 2.85 -9.10 4.76
N ASN A 52 4.07 -9.60 4.66
CA ASN A 52 4.38 -10.85 3.98
C ASN A 52 3.82 -10.91 2.55
N GLY A 53 3.92 -9.81 1.81
CA GLY A 53 3.42 -9.67 0.44
C GLY A 53 1.91 -9.45 0.30
N LEU A 54 1.15 -9.48 1.39
CA LEU A 54 -0.31 -9.29 1.36
C LEU A 54 -0.71 -7.87 1.80
N PRO A 55 -1.68 -7.25 1.13
CA PRO A 55 -2.13 -5.90 1.51
C PRO A 55 -2.85 -5.93 2.86
N ARG A 56 -2.47 -5.00 3.75
CA ARG A 56 -3.02 -4.83 5.08
C ARG A 56 -3.29 -3.37 5.38
N ARG A 57 -4.30 -3.11 6.20
CA ARG A 57 -4.65 -1.76 6.68
C ARG A 57 -3.88 -1.46 7.97
N ALA A 58 -2.82 -0.67 7.88
CA ALA A 58 -1.93 -0.41 9.01
C ALA A 58 -2.61 0.31 10.19
N CYS A 59 -3.70 1.03 9.95
CA CYS A 59 -4.41 1.75 11.01
C CYS A 59 -5.12 0.84 12.05
N VAL A 60 -5.40 -0.41 11.70
CA VAL A 60 -6.04 -1.40 12.58
C VAL A 60 -5.19 -2.64 12.82
N THR A 61 -3.97 -2.66 12.31
CA THR A 61 -3.04 -3.79 12.49
C THR A 61 -2.16 -3.50 13.70
N PRO A 62 -2.27 -4.26 14.81
CA PRO A 62 -1.41 -4.11 15.97
C PRO A 62 0.02 -4.51 15.64
N ILE A 63 1.00 -3.79 16.20
CA ILE A 63 2.42 -4.04 15.91
C ILE A 63 2.87 -5.45 16.32
N ASP A 64 2.37 -5.96 17.43
CA ASP A 64 2.67 -7.29 17.94
C ASP A 64 2.15 -8.41 17.01
N ALA A 65 1.06 -8.17 16.29
CA ALA A 65 0.54 -9.12 15.29
C ALA A 65 1.46 -9.28 14.06
N VAL A 66 2.40 -8.37 13.83
CA VAL A 66 3.29 -8.35 12.65
C VAL A 66 4.78 -8.35 13.03
N ALA A 67 5.11 -8.58 14.31
CA ALA A 67 6.49 -8.55 14.82
C ALA A 67 7.45 -9.50 14.11
N ASN A 68 6.97 -10.64 13.62
CA ASN A 68 7.76 -11.63 12.89
C ASN A 68 7.54 -11.58 11.37
N GLY A 69 6.84 -10.57 10.87
CA GLY A 69 6.52 -10.40 9.46
C GLY A 69 7.47 -9.43 8.75
N GLU A 70 7.53 -9.56 7.43
CA GLU A 70 8.16 -8.56 6.55
C GLU A 70 7.11 -7.52 6.18
N ILE A 71 7.36 -6.28 6.58
CA ILE A 71 6.49 -5.13 6.29
C ILE A 71 7.11 -4.35 5.13
N THR A 72 6.33 -4.14 4.07
CA THR A 72 6.76 -3.32 2.93
C THR A 72 5.83 -2.12 2.81
N THR A 73 6.42 -0.91 2.82
CA THR A 73 5.71 0.35 2.64
C THR A 73 5.91 0.91 1.24
N ILE A 74 5.21 1.99 0.90
CA ILE A 74 5.35 2.66 -0.40
C ILE A 74 6.78 3.15 -0.65
N GLU A 75 7.53 3.47 0.39
CA GLU A 75 8.93 3.90 0.29
C GLU A 75 9.87 2.77 -0.14
N GLY A 76 9.54 1.51 0.21
CA GLY A 76 10.42 0.36 -0.03
C GLY A 76 9.89 -0.67 -1.01
N VAL A 77 8.66 -0.54 -1.50
CA VAL A 77 8.11 -1.49 -2.47
C VAL A 77 8.88 -1.42 -3.79
N SER A 78 9.24 -2.57 -4.34
CA SER A 78 10.05 -2.70 -5.55
C SER A 78 9.61 -3.90 -6.38
N GLY A 79 10.19 -4.05 -7.56
CA GLY A 79 9.90 -5.13 -8.48
C GLY A 79 9.11 -4.66 -9.71
N PRO A 80 8.93 -5.55 -10.71
CA PRO A 80 8.34 -5.17 -12.00
C PRO A 80 6.92 -4.61 -11.87
N GLU A 81 6.09 -5.12 -10.98
CA GLU A 81 4.73 -4.61 -10.75
C GLU A 81 4.76 -3.19 -10.15
N ALA A 82 5.68 -2.96 -9.20
CA ALA A 82 5.83 -1.64 -8.58
C ALA A 82 6.31 -0.60 -9.60
N ASP A 83 7.26 -0.96 -10.45
CA ASP A 83 7.79 -0.08 -11.49
C ASP A 83 6.74 0.21 -12.56
N ALA A 84 6.04 -0.81 -13.05
CA ALA A 84 4.95 -0.65 -14.01
C ALA A 84 3.81 0.24 -13.47
N ILE A 85 3.44 0.06 -12.19
CA ILE A 85 2.44 0.92 -11.53
C ILE A 85 2.94 2.36 -11.44
N ARG A 86 4.17 2.61 -11.01
CA ARG A 86 4.73 3.98 -10.94
C ARG A 86 4.75 4.65 -12.32
N ASN A 87 5.22 3.93 -13.34
CA ASN A 87 5.27 4.42 -14.71
C ASN A 87 3.86 4.81 -15.22
N ALA A 88 2.89 3.91 -15.04
CA ALA A 88 1.51 4.15 -15.47
C ALA A 88 0.85 5.31 -14.72
N TRP A 89 1.07 5.42 -13.39
CA TRP A 89 0.58 6.53 -12.57
C TRP A 89 1.09 7.86 -13.06
N GLN A 90 2.36 7.93 -13.36
CA GLN A 90 3.01 9.14 -13.85
C GLN A 90 2.58 9.48 -15.28
N ALA A 91 2.55 8.51 -16.18
CA ALA A 91 2.18 8.72 -17.59
C ALA A 91 0.72 9.15 -17.77
N ILE A 92 -0.18 8.70 -16.91
CA ILE A 92 -1.61 9.03 -16.95
C ILE A 92 -1.94 10.25 -16.09
N ASP A 93 -0.99 10.74 -15.29
CA ASP A 93 -1.20 11.82 -14.34
C ASP A 93 -2.40 11.54 -13.40
N VAL A 94 -2.34 10.39 -12.73
CA VAL A 94 -3.44 9.87 -11.91
C VAL A 94 -3.81 10.79 -10.76
N PRO A 95 -2.87 11.31 -9.93
CA PRO A 95 -3.19 12.05 -8.73
C PRO A 95 -3.86 13.40 -8.99
N GLN A 96 -4.72 13.81 -8.04
CA GLN A 96 -5.10 15.22 -7.83
C GLN A 96 -4.44 15.69 -6.54
N CYS A 97 -5.10 15.56 -5.36
CA CYS A 97 -4.45 15.94 -4.09
C CYS A 97 -3.30 15.01 -3.69
N GLY A 98 -3.27 13.79 -4.17
CA GLY A 98 -2.21 12.80 -3.92
C GLY A 98 -2.34 12.04 -2.60
N TYR A 99 -3.24 12.41 -1.69
CA TYR A 99 -3.27 11.88 -0.33
C TYR A 99 -3.56 10.36 -0.27
N CYS A 100 -4.47 9.85 -1.09
CA CYS A 100 -4.83 8.43 -1.11
C CYS A 100 -3.90 7.56 -1.99
N GLN A 101 -2.98 8.17 -2.73
CA GLN A 101 -2.30 7.48 -3.84
C GLN A 101 -1.31 6.42 -3.38
N SER A 102 -0.61 6.60 -2.26
CA SER A 102 0.25 5.56 -1.71
C SER A 102 -0.53 4.27 -1.41
N GLY A 103 -1.69 4.38 -0.76
CA GLY A 103 -2.57 3.24 -0.51
C GLY A 103 -3.15 2.64 -1.78
N GLN A 104 -3.55 3.46 -2.76
CA GLN A 104 -4.03 3.02 -4.06
C GLN A 104 -2.97 2.20 -4.80
N MET A 105 -1.73 2.69 -4.86
CA MET A 105 -0.62 2.01 -5.51
C MET A 105 -0.26 0.70 -4.81
N MET A 106 -0.20 0.67 -3.47
CA MET A 106 0.10 -0.55 -2.71
C MET A 106 -0.95 -1.64 -2.96
N SER A 107 -2.23 -1.28 -3.03
CA SER A 107 -3.30 -2.23 -3.36
C SER A 107 -3.22 -2.70 -4.81
N ALA A 108 -2.91 -1.81 -5.76
CA ALA A 108 -2.75 -2.15 -7.17
C ALA A 108 -1.54 -3.06 -7.42
N ILE A 109 -0.42 -2.82 -6.75
CA ILE A 109 0.79 -3.67 -6.84
C ILE A 109 0.46 -5.09 -6.34
N ALA A 110 -0.20 -5.21 -5.18
CA ALA A 110 -0.61 -6.51 -4.65
C ALA A 110 -1.56 -7.26 -5.61
N LEU A 111 -2.48 -6.55 -6.26
CA LEU A 111 -3.35 -7.13 -7.27
C LEU A 111 -2.53 -7.70 -8.44
N LEU A 112 -1.61 -6.92 -9.01
CA LEU A 112 -0.82 -7.36 -10.17
C LEU A 112 0.15 -8.50 -9.84
N GLN A 113 0.66 -8.56 -8.60
CA GLN A 113 1.48 -9.67 -8.11
C GLN A 113 0.66 -10.97 -8.01
N ALA A 114 -0.59 -10.87 -7.57
CA ALA A 114 -1.49 -12.02 -7.47
C ALA A 114 -2.12 -12.42 -8.82
N GLN A 115 -2.42 -11.44 -9.65
CA GLN A 115 -3.12 -11.60 -10.92
C GLN A 115 -2.56 -10.64 -11.98
N PRO A 116 -1.57 -11.08 -12.78
CA PRO A 116 -0.90 -10.21 -13.75
C PRO A 116 -1.77 -9.72 -14.91
N ALA A 117 -2.97 -10.28 -15.08
CA ALA A 117 -3.91 -9.94 -16.14
C ALA A 117 -5.33 -9.76 -15.60
N PRO A 118 -5.56 -8.78 -14.69
CA PRO A 118 -6.88 -8.60 -14.10
C PRO A 118 -7.91 -8.10 -15.12
N SER A 119 -9.15 -8.59 -15.02
CA SER A 119 -10.31 -8.01 -15.69
C SER A 119 -10.70 -6.69 -15.02
N ASP A 120 -11.63 -5.96 -15.62
CA ASP A 120 -12.17 -4.74 -15.00
C ASP A 120 -12.86 -5.04 -13.66
N ASP A 121 -13.59 -6.17 -13.59
CA ASP A 121 -14.25 -6.62 -12.36
C ASP A 121 -13.24 -6.99 -11.26
N ASP A 122 -12.14 -7.64 -11.63
CA ASP A 122 -11.05 -7.94 -10.68
C ASP A 122 -10.42 -6.66 -10.10
N ILE A 123 -10.21 -5.66 -10.96
CA ILE A 123 -9.68 -4.36 -10.54
C ILE A 123 -10.66 -3.68 -9.59
N ASP A 124 -11.94 -3.64 -9.95
CA ASP A 124 -12.96 -3.01 -9.13
C ASP A 124 -13.08 -3.68 -7.76
N LEU A 125 -13.06 -5.00 -7.73
CA LEU A 125 -13.11 -5.77 -6.48
C LEU A 125 -11.88 -5.51 -5.61
N ALA A 126 -10.67 -5.57 -6.18
CA ALA A 126 -9.42 -5.36 -5.45
C ALA A 126 -9.28 -3.93 -4.91
N MET A 127 -9.77 -2.94 -5.66
CA MET A 127 -9.66 -1.52 -5.32
C MET A 127 -10.85 -0.96 -4.52
N ASN A 128 -11.89 -1.75 -4.30
CA ASN A 128 -13.12 -1.31 -3.63
C ASN A 128 -12.91 -0.69 -2.24
N GLY A 129 -11.91 -1.17 -1.49
CA GLY A 129 -11.53 -0.61 -0.18
C GLY A 129 -10.57 0.58 -0.23
N ASN A 130 -10.38 1.22 -1.38
CA ASN A 130 -9.47 2.37 -1.56
C ASN A 130 -10.26 3.58 -2.04
N LEU A 131 -10.52 4.52 -1.12
CA LEU A 131 -11.32 5.71 -1.40
C LEU A 131 -10.47 6.87 -1.92
N CYS A 132 -10.99 7.59 -2.90
CA CYS A 132 -10.41 8.82 -3.41
C CYS A 132 -11.44 9.95 -3.40
N ARG A 133 -11.25 10.96 -2.55
CA ARG A 133 -12.18 12.10 -2.48
C ARG A 133 -12.16 12.96 -3.74
N CYS A 134 -11.05 12.96 -4.47
CA CYS A 134 -10.91 13.63 -5.77
C CYS A 134 -11.54 12.84 -6.93
N ALA A 135 -12.07 11.66 -6.67
CA ALA A 135 -12.73 10.79 -7.64
C ALA A 135 -11.85 10.38 -8.84
N THR A 136 -10.56 10.09 -8.59
CA THR A 136 -9.63 9.69 -9.66
C THR A 136 -9.76 8.21 -10.07
N TYR A 137 -10.85 7.54 -9.73
CA TYR A 137 -11.07 6.11 -9.93
C TYR A 137 -10.88 5.64 -11.37
N MET A 138 -11.36 6.40 -12.35
CA MET A 138 -11.21 6.03 -13.77
C MET A 138 -9.76 6.08 -14.23
N ARG A 139 -8.99 7.05 -13.74
CA ARG A 139 -7.54 7.13 -14.00
C ARG A 139 -6.79 5.98 -13.33
N ILE A 140 -7.12 5.64 -12.09
CA ILE A 140 -6.56 4.51 -11.34
C ILE A 140 -6.79 3.21 -12.10
N ARG A 141 -8.02 2.91 -12.50
CA ARG A 141 -8.34 1.71 -13.30
C ARG A 141 -7.55 1.66 -14.60
N ARG A 142 -7.50 2.77 -15.33
CA ARG A 142 -6.73 2.87 -16.57
C ARG A 142 -5.24 2.63 -16.34
N ALA A 143 -4.68 3.17 -15.26
CA ALA A 143 -3.27 3.00 -14.92
C ALA A 143 -2.94 1.54 -14.56
N ILE A 144 -3.80 0.85 -13.81
CA ILE A 144 -3.63 -0.57 -13.50
C ILE A 144 -3.65 -1.41 -14.78
N LYS A 145 -4.57 -1.15 -15.69
CA LYS A 145 -4.63 -1.84 -17.00
C LYS A 145 -3.39 -1.57 -17.86
N THR A 146 -2.88 -0.37 -17.83
CA THR A 146 -1.65 0.00 -18.55
C THR A 146 -0.45 -0.73 -17.96
N ALA A 147 -0.29 -0.73 -16.65
CA ALA A 147 0.77 -1.45 -15.96
C ALA A 147 0.72 -2.96 -16.21
N ALA A 148 -0.47 -3.57 -16.20
CA ALA A 148 -0.64 -4.98 -16.48
C ALA A 148 -0.19 -5.37 -17.90
N LYS A 149 -0.32 -4.47 -18.89
CA LYS A 149 0.19 -4.69 -20.26
C LYS A 149 1.71 -4.57 -20.33
N GLU A 150 2.30 -3.61 -19.60
CA GLU A 150 3.74 -3.41 -19.53
C GLU A 150 4.46 -4.64 -18.95
N ILE A 151 3.92 -5.24 -17.89
CA ILE A 151 4.51 -6.43 -17.26
C ILE A 151 4.54 -7.64 -18.21
N LYS A 152 3.59 -7.74 -19.14
CA LYS A 152 3.48 -8.85 -20.09
C LYS A 152 4.34 -8.72 -21.33
N SER A 153 4.83 -7.51 -21.60
CA SER A 153 5.67 -7.22 -22.76
C SER A 153 7.15 -7.44 -22.46
#